data_27786f822138dd69281e9d094e78e44b
#
_entry.id   27786f822138dd69281e9d094e78e44b
#
_cell.length_a   1.000
_cell.length_b   1.000
_cell.length_c   1.000
_cell.angle_alpha   90.00
_cell.angle_beta   90.00
_cell.angle_gamma   90.00
#
_symmetry.space_group_name_H-M   'P 1'
#
loop_
_entity.id
_entity.type
_entity.pdbx_description
1 polymer ?
#
loop_
_entity_poly.entity_id
_entity_poly.type
_entity_poly.pdbx_seq_one_letter_code
_entity_poly.pdbx_strand_id
1 'polypeptide(L)'
;MASALFSRRGNDLDSGSLRLNVVALALLAASVLAGAWATSMTGAWAPVIVMSLVGLVLMQAPRIAQQWERAVVLRLGRFIGLRGPGLFWVIPFVDKVSTWIDQRTITTSFAAEQTLTSDTVPVNVDAVLFWMVHDVQKAALEVQDYAQAVSWAAQTALRDIIGRTTLAELLRGREQVQVELQKLIDERSNPWGVTVSSVEMRDIVIPGALQDAMSREAQAAREKQARIILGQAEMEIAHSFEEAAKSYQHNPTALHLRAMNMLYEGLKEKGALMLIPSSAVESMGMGGMMGAAAMRQNALAGGDKDRT
;
A
#
# COMPACT_ATOMS: atom_id res chain seq x y z
N MET A 1 25.64 6.04 -0.95
CA MET A 1 26.38 5.17 0.01
C MET A 1 26.57 5.78 1.41
N ALA A 2 26.14 7.00 1.68
CA ALA A 2 26.33 7.67 2.99
C ALA A 2 25.07 7.71 3.89
N SER A 3 23.88 7.31 3.42
CA SER A 3 22.62 7.34 4.20
C SER A 3 22.33 6.05 4.99
N ALA A 4 23.04 4.95 4.72
CA ALA A 4 22.82 3.67 5.36
C ALA A 4 23.48 3.52 6.74
N LEU A 5 24.36 4.46 7.15
CA LEU A 5 25.08 4.40 8.43
C LEU A 5 24.36 5.10 9.59
N PHE A 6 23.32 5.87 9.33
CA PHE A 6 22.61 6.63 10.38
C PHE A 6 21.38 5.91 10.99
N SER A 7 20.88 4.85 10.33
CA SER A 7 19.70 4.11 10.82
C SER A 7 19.97 3.05 11.89
N ARG A 8 21.25 2.68 12.08
CA ARG A 8 21.62 1.54 12.95
C ARG A 8 21.84 1.91 14.43
N ARG A 9 21.65 3.18 14.81
CA ARG A 9 22.00 3.65 16.17
C ARG A 9 20.78 3.92 17.09
N GLY A 10 19.57 3.66 16.62
CA GLY A 10 18.33 3.99 17.35
C GLY A 10 17.83 2.92 18.34
N ASN A 11 18.17 1.64 18.13
CA ASN A 11 17.52 0.56 18.89
C ASN A 11 18.38 -0.11 19.97
N ASP A 12 19.70 0.12 19.99
CA ASP A 12 20.58 -0.57 20.95
C ASP A 12 20.76 0.18 22.28
N LEU A 13 20.19 1.37 22.45
CA LEU A 13 20.35 2.16 23.66
C LEU A 13 19.20 2.01 24.67
N ASP A 14 18.12 1.30 24.33
CA ASP A 14 16.92 1.20 25.20
C ASP A 14 16.90 -0.06 26.09
N SER A 15 17.82 -1.00 25.88
CA SER A 15 17.92 -2.22 26.71
C SER A 15 18.62 -2.02 28.07
N GLY A 16 19.12 -0.82 28.32
CA GLY A 16 19.85 -0.49 29.54
C GLY A 16 19.30 0.65 30.38
N SER A 17 18.20 1.30 29.96
CA SER A 17 17.60 2.34 30.78
C SER A 17 17.06 1.72 32.07
N LEU A 18 17.67 2.09 33.19
CA LEU A 18 17.13 1.88 34.53
C LEU A 18 15.72 2.52 34.56
N ARG A 19 14.70 1.74 34.20
CA ARG A 19 13.30 2.16 34.38
C ARG A 19 13.09 2.26 35.88
N LEU A 20 13.36 3.44 36.44
CA LEU A 20 13.15 3.75 37.85
C LEU A 20 11.66 3.55 38.17
N ASN A 21 11.32 2.41 38.72
CA ASN A 21 9.97 2.10 39.13
C ASN A 21 9.69 2.80 40.45
N VAL A 22 8.57 3.50 40.52
CA VAL A 22 8.09 4.13 41.77
C VAL A 22 8.04 3.08 42.90
N VAL A 23 7.66 1.85 42.60
CA VAL A 23 7.63 0.72 43.54
C VAL A 23 9.05 0.37 44.06
N ALA A 24 10.04 0.36 43.16
CA ALA A 24 11.43 0.10 43.54
C ALA A 24 11.97 1.19 44.49
N LEU A 25 11.65 2.45 44.15
CA LEU A 25 12.06 3.60 44.97
C LEU A 25 11.34 3.62 46.32
N ALA A 26 10.05 3.26 46.35
CA ALA A 26 9.31 3.13 47.61
C ALA A 26 9.87 2.01 48.52
N LEU A 27 10.28 0.87 47.94
CA LEU A 27 10.91 -0.22 48.69
C LEU A 27 12.28 0.21 49.30
N LEU A 28 13.05 0.94 48.52
CA LEU A 28 14.33 1.48 49.00
C LEU A 28 14.08 2.50 50.13
N ALA A 29 13.14 3.43 49.97
CA ALA A 29 12.80 4.40 51.02
C ALA A 29 12.27 3.69 52.28
N ALA A 30 11.41 2.68 52.15
CA ALA A 30 10.92 1.90 53.27
C ALA A 30 12.02 1.14 54.03
N SER A 31 13.00 0.56 53.30
CA SER A 31 14.11 -0.15 53.89
C SER A 31 15.04 0.79 54.66
N VAL A 32 15.33 2.01 54.12
CA VAL A 32 16.14 3.03 54.78
C VAL A 32 15.41 3.56 56.03
N LEU A 33 14.10 3.81 55.98
CA LEU A 33 13.30 4.24 57.13
C LEU A 33 13.29 3.17 58.21
N ALA A 34 13.13 1.91 57.85
CA ALA A 34 13.19 0.77 58.80
C ALA A 34 14.58 0.68 59.46
N GLY A 35 15.66 0.89 58.68
CA GLY A 35 17.01 0.97 59.18
C GLY A 35 17.23 2.13 60.18
N ALA A 36 16.69 3.33 59.84
CA ALA A 36 16.79 4.51 60.72
C ALA A 36 16.00 4.30 62.02
N TRP A 37 14.83 3.64 61.98
CA TRP A 37 14.10 3.28 63.18
C TRP A 37 14.84 2.26 64.06
N ALA A 38 15.44 1.24 63.47
CA ALA A 38 16.25 0.26 64.18
C ALA A 38 17.52 0.88 64.82
N THR A 39 18.13 1.86 64.21
CA THR A 39 19.28 2.61 64.82
C THR A 39 18.86 3.44 66.00
N SER A 40 17.66 4.02 66.02
CA SER A 40 17.13 4.78 67.19
C SER A 40 16.92 3.88 68.41
N MET A 41 16.66 2.59 68.20
CA MET A 41 16.48 1.59 69.30
C MET A 41 17.80 0.99 69.77
N THR A 42 18.77 0.80 68.90
CA THR A 42 20.05 0.11 69.18
C THR A 42 21.21 1.04 69.44
N GLY A 43 21.14 2.32 69.12
CA GLY A 43 22.23 3.30 69.24
C GLY A 43 23.42 3.05 68.29
N ALA A 44 23.38 2.02 67.43
CA ALA A 44 24.45 1.63 66.54
C ALA A 44 24.13 2.01 65.07
N TRP A 45 25.13 2.37 64.28
CA TRP A 45 24.95 2.70 62.84
C TRP A 45 24.85 1.47 61.93
N ALA A 46 25.18 0.28 62.42
CA ALA A 46 25.18 -0.97 61.68
C ALA A 46 23.81 -1.30 61.05
N PRO A 47 22.64 -1.17 61.75
CA PRO A 47 21.34 -1.49 61.18
C PRO A 47 20.98 -0.66 59.93
N VAL A 48 21.28 0.65 59.88
CA VAL A 48 21.01 1.50 58.71
C VAL A 48 21.82 1.01 57.50
N ILE A 49 23.09 0.70 57.69
CA ILE A 49 23.98 0.25 56.59
C ILE A 49 23.47 -1.08 56.03
N VAL A 50 23.13 -2.05 56.90
CA VAL A 50 22.64 -3.35 56.45
C VAL A 50 21.29 -3.22 55.74
N MET A 51 20.34 -2.46 56.31
CA MET A 51 19.03 -2.26 55.70
C MET A 51 19.07 -1.46 54.37
N SER A 52 19.96 -0.48 54.25
CA SER A 52 20.15 0.23 52.99
C SER A 52 20.75 -0.69 51.90
N LEU A 53 21.65 -1.59 52.27
CA LEU A 53 22.25 -2.55 51.33
C LEU A 53 21.20 -3.60 50.88
N VAL A 54 20.36 -4.09 51.81
CA VAL A 54 19.23 -4.95 51.52
C VAL A 54 18.20 -4.22 50.63
N GLY A 55 17.91 -2.95 50.91
CA GLY A 55 17.02 -2.13 50.10
C GLY A 55 17.52 -1.95 48.65
N LEU A 56 18.82 -1.78 48.48
CA LEU A 56 19.45 -1.65 47.16
C LEU A 56 19.34 -2.93 46.35
N VAL A 57 19.42 -4.10 46.98
CA VAL A 57 19.16 -5.40 46.34
C VAL A 57 17.68 -5.57 46.03
N LEU A 58 16.77 -5.25 46.96
CA LEU A 58 15.35 -5.35 46.77
C LEU A 58 14.81 -4.39 45.70
N MET A 59 15.45 -3.26 45.49
CA MET A 59 15.11 -2.30 44.44
C MET A 59 15.20 -2.93 43.04
N GLN A 60 16.00 -3.96 42.84
CA GLN A 60 16.18 -4.62 41.54
C GLN A 60 15.10 -5.68 41.28
N ALA A 61 14.30 -6.08 42.27
CA ALA A 61 13.33 -7.14 42.17
C ALA A 61 12.05 -6.77 41.37
N PRO A 62 11.40 -5.61 41.60
CA PRO A 62 10.19 -5.26 40.90
C PRO A 62 10.49 -4.77 39.48
N ARG A 63 9.90 -5.42 38.48
CA ARG A 63 9.91 -5.01 37.07
C ARG A 63 8.48 -4.79 36.60
N ILE A 64 8.29 -3.76 35.75
CA ILE A 64 7.00 -3.45 35.14
C ILE A 64 7.12 -3.71 33.65
N ALA A 65 6.25 -4.60 33.14
CA ALA A 65 6.06 -4.82 31.71
C ALA A 65 4.88 -3.98 31.21
N GLN A 66 5.00 -3.40 30.06
CA GLN A 66 3.90 -2.72 29.37
C GLN A 66 2.87 -3.76 28.90
N GLN A 67 1.66 -3.29 28.53
CA GLN A 67 0.56 -4.19 28.14
C GLN A 67 0.92 -5.03 26.91
N TRP A 68 1.72 -4.49 26.03
CA TRP A 68 2.16 -5.12 24.78
C TRP A 68 3.53 -5.80 24.87
N GLU A 69 4.23 -5.67 26.00
CA GLU A 69 5.54 -6.29 26.22
C GLU A 69 5.41 -7.59 27.00
N ARG A 70 6.20 -8.58 26.59
CA ARG A 70 6.43 -9.81 27.33
C ARG A 70 7.90 -9.94 27.66
N ALA A 71 8.18 -10.21 28.93
CA ALA A 71 9.52 -10.44 29.42
C ALA A 71 9.84 -11.94 29.44
N VAL A 72 10.95 -12.31 28.83
CA VAL A 72 11.50 -13.67 28.87
C VAL A 72 12.42 -13.78 30.07
N VAL A 73 12.02 -14.60 31.07
CA VAL A 73 12.78 -14.76 32.31
C VAL A 73 13.55 -16.07 32.32
N LEU A 74 14.85 -15.93 32.50
CA LEU A 74 15.78 -17.05 32.65
C LEU A 74 16.25 -17.13 34.11
N ARG A 75 16.23 -18.31 34.70
CA ARG A 75 16.79 -18.61 36.03
C ARG A 75 18.04 -19.48 35.88
N LEU A 76 19.19 -18.93 36.28
CA LEU A 76 20.46 -19.62 36.10
C LEU A 76 20.67 -20.19 34.68
N GLY A 77 20.22 -19.43 33.67
CA GLY A 77 20.32 -19.82 32.25
C GLY A 77 19.21 -20.73 31.74
N ARG A 78 18.29 -21.23 32.58
CA ARG A 78 17.15 -22.03 32.17
C ARG A 78 15.91 -21.18 31.99
N PHE A 79 15.17 -21.39 30.94
CA PHE A 79 13.87 -20.75 30.72
C PHE A 79 12.86 -21.21 31.79
N ILE A 80 12.23 -20.28 32.51
CA ILE A 80 11.17 -20.58 33.48
C ILE A 80 9.82 -20.27 32.93
N GLY A 81 9.72 -19.18 32.17
CA GLY A 81 8.44 -18.74 31.63
C GLY A 81 8.45 -17.29 31.17
N LEU A 82 7.31 -16.90 30.60
CA LEU A 82 7.03 -15.55 30.20
C LEU A 82 6.38 -14.80 31.35
N ARG A 83 6.80 -13.58 31.60
CA ARG A 83 6.13 -12.65 32.51
C ARG A 83 5.33 -11.64 31.68
N GLY A 84 4.04 -11.57 32.04
CA GLY A 84 3.09 -10.75 31.30
C GLY A 84 3.05 -9.30 31.75
N PRO A 85 2.08 -8.53 31.23
CA PRO A 85 1.94 -7.11 31.55
C PRO A 85 1.68 -6.87 33.04
N GLY A 86 2.17 -5.73 33.51
CA GLY A 86 2.07 -5.29 34.88
C GLY A 86 3.31 -5.52 35.71
N LEU A 87 3.13 -5.46 37.03
CA LEU A 87 4.23 -5.63 38.00
C LEU A 87 4.52 -7.12 38.19
N PHE A 88 5.75 -7.52 38.01
CA PHE A 88 6.24 -8.85 38.36
C PHE A 88 7.56 -8.78 39.13
N TRP A 89 7.80 -9.84 39.90
CA TRP A 89 8.97 -9.94 40.76
C TRP A 89 10.02 -10.83 40.10
N VAL A 90 11.25 -10.34 40.08
CA VAL A 90 12.44 -11.05 39.62
C VAL A 90 13.36 -11.21 40.80
N ILE A 91 13.87 -12.42 41.06
CA ILE A 91 14.79 -12.66 42.16
C ILE A 91 16.18 -12.11 41.72
N PRO A 92 16.68 -11.06 42.39
CA PRO A 92 18.00 -10.50 42.04
C PRO A 92 19.08 -11.59 42.09
N PHE A 93 20.04 -11.53 41.17
CA PHE A 93 21.19 -12.45 41.00
C PHE A 93 20.82 -13.85 40.46
N VAL A 94 19.59 -14.36 40.68
CA VAL A 94 19.16 -15.69 40.23
C VAL A 94 18.41 -15.62 38.90
N ASP A 95 17.49 -14.68 38.82
CA ASP A 95 16.65 -14.48 37.64
C ASP A 95 17.19 -13.33 36.78
N LYS A 96 17.27 -13.56 35.48
CA LYS A 96 17.65 -12.56 34.48
C LYS A 96 16.54 -12.42 33.44
N VAL A 97 16.11 -11.19 33.18
CA VAL A 97 15.28 -10.89 32.00
C VAL A 97 16.20 -10.86 30.79
N SER A 98 16.05 -11.83 29.89
CA SER A 98 16.89 -11.96 28.71
C SER A 98 16.50 -10.97 27.63
N THR A 99 15.22 -10.91 27.30
CA THR A 99 14.72 -10.10 26.19
C THR A 99 13.30 -9.63 26.48
N TRP A 100 12.98 -8.43 26.02
CA TRP A 100 11.62 -7.89 25.98
C TRP A 100 11.11 -8.01 24.55
N ILE A 101 9.96 -8.65 24.37
CA ILE A 101 9.36 -8.85 23.05
C ILE A 101 8.05 -8.07 22.99
N ASP A 102 7.95 -7.21 21.98
CA ASP A 102 6.73 -6.46 21.65
C ASP A 102 5.81 -7.36 20.81
N GLN A 103 4.54 -7.45 21.21
CA GLN A 103 3.51 -8.25 20.50
C GLN A 103 2.67 -7.41 19.54
N ARG A 104 2.95 -6.12 19.38
CA ARG A 104 2.26 -5.27 18.40
C ARG A 104 2.70 -5.63 16.99
N THR A 105 1.88 -5.24 16.03
CA THR A 105 2.25 -5.36 14.62
C THR A 105 3.45 -4.49 14.31
N ILE A 106 4.48 -5.12 13.78
CA ILE A 106 5.73 -4.49 13.34
C ILE A 106 5.69 -4.39 11.82
N THR A 107 6.19 -3.28 11.31
CA THR A 107 6.28 -3.03 9.87
C THR A 107 7.74 -3.08 9.45
N THR A 108 8.09 -3.93 8.49
CA THR A 108 9.45 -4.06 7.96
C THR A 108 9.42 -3.90 6.44
N SER A 109 10.20 -2.95 5.93
CA SER A 109 10.42 -2.80 4.49
C SER A 109 11.53 -3.71 4.02
N PHE A 110 11.35 -4.33 2.85
CA PHE A 110 12.33 -5.18 2.22
C PHE A 110 12.25 -5.04 0.70
N ALA A 111 13.34 -5.35 0.01
CA ALA A 111 13.43 -5.19 -1.43
C ALA A 111 14.12 -6.39 -2.08
N ALA A 112 13.74 -6.67 -3.32
CA ALA A 112 14.46 -7.56 -4.20
C ALA A 112 15.04 -6.74 -5.37
N GLU A 113 16.33 -6.51 -5.33
CA GLU A 113 17.04 -5.74 -6.34
C GLU A 113 17.53 -6.66 -7.46
N GLN A 114 17.40 -6.21 -8.72
CA GLN A 114 17.91 -6.87 -9.92
C GLN A 114 17.54 -8.35 -10.03
N THR A 115 16.33 -8.69 -9.62
CA THR A 115 15.83 -10.07 -9.71
C THR A 115 15.20 -10.30 -11.08
N LEU A 116 15.50 -11.43 -11.71
CA LEU A 116 14.93 -11.80 -13.00
C LEU A 116 13.57 -12.47 -12.79
N THR A 117 12.56 -12.01 -13.53
CA THR A 117 11.27 -12.69 -13.66
C THR A 117 11.39 -13.96 -14.50
N SER A 118 10.33 -14.79 -14.58
CA SER A 118 10.33 -16.01 -15.41
C SER A 118 10.54 -15.72 -16.91
N ASP A 119 10.17 -14.54 -17.37
CA ASP A 119 10.39 -14.03 -18.74
C ASP A 119 11.73 -13.26 -18.90
N THR A 120 12.66 -13.49 -17.95
CA THR A 120 14.05 -12.97 -17.97
C THR A 120 14.16 -11.44 -17.91
N VAL A 121 13.14 -10.75 -17.43
CA VAL A 121 13.16 -9.31 -17.24
C VAL A 121 13.74 -8.97 -15.86
N PRO A 122 14.80 -8.14 -15.78
CA PRO A 122 15.30 -7.67 -14.50
C PRO A 122 14.34 -6.64 -13.90
N VAL A 123 13.90 -6.88 -12.66
CA VAL A 123 13.00 -6.00 -11.92
C VAL A 123 13.58 -5.68 -10.54
N ASN A 124 13.27 -4.49 -10.03
CA ASN A 124 13.43 -4.15 -8.63
C ASN A 124 12.04 -4.03 -8.01
N VAL A 125 11.81 -4.78 -6.95
CA VAL A 125 10.53 -4.80 -6.26
C VAL A 125 10.72 -4.43 -4.81
N ASP A 126 10.02 -3.38 -4.38
CA ASP A 126 9.94 -2.94 -3.00
C ASP A 126 8.64 -3.42 -2.37
N ALA A 127 8.75 -4.00 -1.18
CA ALA A 127 7.59 -4.51 -0.45
C ALA A 127 7.69 -4.17 1.04
N VAL A 128 6.54 -4.21 1.69
CA VAL A 128 6.38 -3.98 3.13
C VAL A 128 5.67 -5.18 3.74
N LEU A 129 6.23 -5.66 4.84
CA LEU A 129 5.72 -6.78 5.61
C LEU A 129 5.11 -6.26 6.91
N PHE A 130 3.89 -6.69 7.20
CA PHE A 130 3.23 -6.48 8.49
C PHE A 130 3.16 -7.82 9.22
N TRP A 131 3.80 -7.87 10.37
CA TRP A 131 3.92 -9.10 11.14
C TRP A 131 3.88 -8.84 12.64
N MET A 132 3.57 -9.88 13.41
CA MET A 132 3.56 -9.82 14.87
C MET A 132 4.09 -11.11 15.48
N VAL A 133 4.58 -11.04 16.72
CA VAL A 133 4.99 -12.21 17.49
C VAL A 133 3.78 -12.79 18.21
N HIS A 134 3.34 -13.98 17.81
CA HIS A 134 2.25 -14.70 18.48
C HIS A 134 2.78 -15.63 19.58
N ASP A 135 3.93 -16.25 19.38
CA ASP A 135 4.58 -17.12 20.37
C ASP A 135 5.94 -16.55 20.78
N VAL A 136 5.93 -15.83 21.89
CA VAL A 136 7.10 -15.16 22.45
C VAL A 136 8.18 -16.15 22.87
N GLN A 137 7.77 -17.36 23.31
CA GLN A 137 8.72 -18.39 23.74
C GLN A 137 9.56 -18.87 22.57
N LYS A 138 8.92 -19.21 21.44
CA LYS A 138 9.63 -19.63 20.24
C LYS A 138 10.50 -18.53 19.67
N ALA A 139 10.00 -17.30 19.60
CA ALA A 139 10.73 -16.16 19.10
C ALA A 139 12.01 -15.86 19.92
N ALA A 140 11.98 -16.14 21.23
CA ALA A 140 13.12 -15.89 22.11
C ALA A 140 14.14 -17.03 22.17
N LEU A 141 13.71 -18.29 21.98
CA LEU A 141 14.55 -19.47 22.23
C LEU A 141 15.05 -20.15 20.95
N GLU A 142 14.30 -20.05 19.86
CA GLU A 142 14.65 -20.76 18.62
C GLU A 142 15.47 -19.91 17.66
N VAL A 143 15.34 -18.56 17.74
CA VAL A 143 16.03 -17.63 16.84
C VAL A 143 16.72 -16.53 17.65
N GLN A 144 17.94 -16.21 17.29
CA GLN A 144 18.71 -15.16 17.96
C GLN A 144 18.15 -13.77 17.69
N ASP A 145 17.82 -13.49 16.41
CA ASP A 145 17.22 -12.24 15.96
C ASP A 145 16.07 -12.58 14.99
N TYR A 146 14.87 -12.66 15.55
CA TYR A 146 13.67 -12.99 14.80
C TYR A 146 13.31 -11.90 13.79
N ALA A 147 13.58 -10.63 14.07
CA ALA A 147 13.27 -9.53 13.17
C ALA A 147 14.13 -9.59 11.89
N GLN A 148 15.41 -9.88 12.05
CA GLN A 148 16.32 -10.04 10.92
C GLN A 148 16.05 -11.34 10.15
N ALA A 149 15.74 -12.42 10.85
CA ALA A 149 15.39 -13.71 10.23
C ALA A 149 14.12 -13.59 9.37
N VAL A 150 13.08 -12.91 9.85
CA VAL A 150 11.85 -12.62 9.10
C VAL A 150 12.14 -11.76 7.88
N SER A 151 12.97 -10.73 8.01
CA SER A 151 13.37 -9.89 6.88
C SER A 151 14.09 -10.69 5.78
N TRP A 152 15.01 -11.59 6.14
CA TRP A 152 15.71 -12.45 5.19
C TRP A 152 14.79 -13.50 4.56
N ALA A 153 13.87 -14.07 5.34
CA ALA A 153 12.86 -15.00 4.82
C ALA A 153 11.96 -14.30 3.80
N ALA A 154 11.55 -13.05 4.10
CA ALA A 154 10.74 -12.24 3.19
C ALA A 154 11.47 -11.91 1.88
N GLN A 155 12.74 -11.47 1.96
CA GLN A 155 13.56 -11.20 0.76
C GLN A 155 13.74 -12.44 -0.10
N THR A 156 13.98 -13.60 0.53
CA THR A 156 14.16 -14.87 -0.19
C THR A 156 12.85 -15.32 -0.83
N ALA A 157 11.73 -15.20 -0.12
CA ALA A 157 10.41 -15.54 -0.63
C ALA A 157 10.02 -14.63 -1.82
N LEU A 158 10.33 -13.34 -1.72
CA LEU A 158 10.08 -12.37 -2.79
C LEU A 158 10.85 -12.74 -4.07
N ARG A 159 12.15 -13.08 -3.94
CA ARG A 159 12.96 -13.53 -5.07
C ARG A 159 12.43 -14.82 -5.70
N ASP A 160 11.99 -15.75 -4.88
CA ASP A 160 11.39 -17.02 -5.31
C ASP A 160 10.14 -16.77 -6.16
N ILE A 161 9.24 -15.93 -5.70
CA ILE A 161 8.00 -15.61 -6.40
C ILE A 161 8.29 -14.83 -7.69
N ILE A 162 9.14 -13.80 -7.66
CA ILE A 162 9.51 -13.05 -8.86
C ILE A 162 10.08 -14.00 -9.92
N GLY A 163 10.96 -14.92 -9.53
CA GLY A 163 11.58 -15.87 -10.47
C GLY A 163 10.59 -16.87 -11.13
N ARG A 164 9.43 -17.09 -10.51
CA ARG A 164 8.37 -17.98 -11.04
C ARG A 164 7.29 -17.25 -11.81
N THR A 165 7.14 -15.95 -11.58
CA THR A 165 6.06 -15.12 -12.10
C THR A 165 6.53 -14.32 -13.32
N THR A 166 5.67 -14.13 -14.32
CA THR A 166 5.94 -13.25 -15.45
C THR A 166 5.74 -11.79 -15.06
N LEU A 167 6.39 -10.85 -15.77
CA LEU A 167 6.19 -9.43 -15.54
C LEU A 167 4.73 -9.01 -15.67
N ALA A 168 4.01 -9.57 -16.64
CA ALA A 168 2.61 -9.27 -16.87
C ALA A 168 1.72 -9.70 -15.68
N GLU A 169 1.97 -10.86 -15.09
CA GLU A 169 1.29 -11.35 -13.89
C GLU A 169 1.66 -10.52 -12.67
N LEU A 170 2.92 -10.14 -12.52
CA LEU A 170 3.39 -9.30 -11.42
C LEU A 170 2.69 -7.93 -11.41
N LEU A 171 2.42 -7.35 -12.59
CA LEU A 171 1.77 -6.05 -12.73
C LEU A 171 0.24 -6.12 -12.63
N ARG A 172 -0.39 -7.17 -13.17
CA ARG A 172 -1.85 -7.30 -13.26
C ARG A 172 -2.45 -8.11 -12.11
N GLY A 173 -1.75 -9.16 -11.66
CA GLY A 173 -2.16 -10.07 -10.59
C GLY A 173 -1.57 -9.75 -9.23
N ARG A 174 -1.31 -8.49 -8.94
CA ARG A 174 -0.63 -8.02 -7.72
C ARG A 174 -1.20 -8.62 -6.44
N GLU A 175 -2.52 -8.66 -6.31
CA GLU A 175 -3.19 -9.21 -5.12
C GLU A 175 -2.91 -10.71 -4.94
N GLN A 176 -2.93 -11.49 -6.01
CA GLN A 176 -2.64 -12.93 -5.95
C GLN A 176 -1.20 -13.19 -5.53
N VAL A 177 -0.26 -12.43 -6.08
CA VAL A 177 1.16 -12.51 -5.73
C VAL A 177 1.39 -12.13 -4.26
N GLN A 178 0.70 -11.12 -3.75
CA GLN A 178 0.78 -10.71 -2.35
C GLN A 178 0.27 -11.81 -1.40
N VAL A 179 -0.83 -12.47 -1.73
CA VAL A 179 -1.39 -13.57 -0.92
C VAL A 179 -0.46 -14.78 -0.92
N GLU A 180 0.11 -15.14 -2.08
CA GLU A 180 1.07 -16.24 -2.19
C GLU A 180 2.36 -15.94 -1.42
N LEU A 181 2.85 -14.70 -1.53
CA LEU A 181 4.02 -14.21 -0.80
C LEU A 181 3.78 -14.25 0.71
N GLN A 182 2.63 -13.76 1.17
CA GLN A 182 2.23 -13.82 2.57
C GLN A 182 2.27 -15.27 3.08
N LYS A 183 1.64 -16.18 2.37
CA LYS A 183 1.60 -17.60 2.74
C LYS A 183 3.00 -18.22 2.82
N LEU A 184 3.85 -17.95 1.84
CA LEU A 184 5.21 -18.48 1.78
C LEU A 184 6.08 -17.95 2.93
N ILE A 185 5.94 -16.67 3.29
CA ILE A 185 6.68 -16.09 4.41
C ILE A 185 6.13 -16.63 5.73
N ASP A 186 4.80 -16.71 5.89
CA ASP A 186 4.17 -17.23 7.10
C ASP A 186 4.55 -18.68 7.38
N GLU A 187 4.58 -19.54 6.37
CA GLU A 187 5.04 -20.92 6.49
C GLU A 187 6.50 -21.01 7.00
N ARG A 188 7.36 -20.08 6.59
CA ARG A 188 8.77 -20.04 7.02
C ARG A 188 8.96 -19.38 8.40
N SER A 189 8.12 -18.44 8.78
CA SER A 189 8.23 -17.69 10.05
C SER A 189 7.44 -18.31 11.20
N ASN A 190 6.42 -19.09 10.92
CA ASN A 190 5.58 -19.74 11.93
C ASN A 190 6.36 -20.64 12.92
N PRO A 191 7.39 -21.43 12.53
CA PRO A 191 8.23 -22.15 13.47
C PRO A 191 8.89 -21.24 14.52
N TRP A 192 9.20 -20.01 14.16
CA TRP A 192 9.81 -19.00 15.04
C TRP A 192 8.80 -18.25 15.92
N GLY A 193 7.50 -18.62 15.87
CA GLY A 193 6.45 -17.96 16.63
C GLY A 193 6.05 -16.57 16.10
N VAL A 194 6.33 -16.32 14.82
CA VAL A 194 5.97 -15.07 14.13
C VAL A 194 4.88 -15.36 13.11
N THR A 195 3.84 -14.51 13.10
CA THR A 195 2.75 -14.58 12.12
C THR A 195 2.76 -13.36 11.23
N VAL A 196 2.61 -13.59 9.93
CA VAL A 196 2.53 -12.53 8.92
C VAL A 196 1.07 -12.13 8.71
N SER A 197 0.74 -10.88 9.03
CA SER A 197 -0.61 -10.34 8.86
C SER A 197 -0.93 -10.01 7.41
N SER A 198 -0.01 -9.30 6.74
CA SER A 198 -0.12 -8.97 5.31
C SER A 198 1.23 -8.63 4.72
N VAL A 199 1.31 -8.73 3.40
CA VAL A 199 2.45 -8.26 2.61
C VAL A 199 1.92 -7.34 1.53
N GLU A 200 2.51 -6.17 1.39
CA GLU A 200 2.12 -5.19 0.39
C GLU A 200 3.31 -4.83 -0.50
N MET A 201 3.16 -5.01 -1.81
CA MET A 201 4.14 -4.54 -2.78
C MET A 201 3.94 -3.04 -3.01
N ARG A 202 4.98 -2.24 -2.77
CA ARG A 202 4.95 -0.80 -2.93
C ARG A 202 5.20 -0.41 -4.38
N ASP A 203 6.36 -0.77 -4.87
CA ASP A 203 6.84 -0.32 -6.18
C ASP A 203 7.50 -1.45 -6.96
N ILE A 204 7.33 -1.43 -8.28
CA ILE A 204 7.95 -2.37 -9.21
C ILE A 204 8.63 -1.54 -10.27
N VAL A 205 9.95 -1.45 -10.18
CA VAL A 205 10.77 -0.68 -11.10
C VAL A 205 11.35 -1.61 -12.16
N ILE A 206 11.06 -1.31 -13.41
CA ILE A 206 11.59 -2.00 -14.59
C ILE A 206 12.61 -1.11 -15.31
N PRO A 207 13.57 -1.67 -16.07
CA PRO A 207 14.52 -0.88 -16.85
C PRO A 207 13.83 0.05 -17.84
N GLY A 208 14.33 1.30 -17.97
CA GLY A 208 13.71 2.34 -18.81
C GLY A 208 13.55 1.94 -20.27
N ALA A 209 14.54 1.25 -20.85
CA ALA A 209 14.45 0.77 -22.23
C ALA A 209 13.27 -0.18 -22.47
N LEU A 210 12.96 -1.03 -21.48
CA LEU A 210 11.81 -1.94 -21.54
C LEU A 210 10.50 -1.20 -21.30
N GLN A 211 10.50 -0.23 -20.40
CA GLN A 211 9.35 0.63 -20.12
C GLN A 211 8.91 1.39 -21.39
N ASP A 212 9.87 1.92 -22.17
CA ASP A 212 9.62 2.59 -23.46
C ASP A 212 9.03 1.62 -24.49
N ALA A 213 9.54 0.39 -24.57
CA ALA A 213 9.03 -0.63 -25.50
C ALA A 213 7.59 -1.04 -25.13
N MET A 214 7.30 -1.31 -23.85
CA MET A 214 5.97 -1.63 -23.37
C MET A 214 4.98 -0.47 -23.55
N SER A 215 5.44 0.76 -23.36
CA SER A 215 4.63 1.96 -23.62
C SER A 215 4.21 2.06 -25.08
N ARG A 216 5.11 1.82 -26.03
CA ARG A 216 4.82 1.80 -27.48
C ARG A 216 3.85 0.67 -27.83
N GLU A 217 4.04 -0.53 -27.30
CA GLU A 217 3.13 -1.65 -27.50
C GLU A 217 1.73 -1.34 -26.95
N ALA A 218 1.62 -0.80 -25.73
CA ALA A 218 0.38 -0.40 -25.14
C ALA A 218 -0.32 0.71 -25.93
N GLN A 219 0.44 1.66 -26.49
CA GLN A 219 -0.09 2.71 -27.37
C GLN A 219 -0.64 2.12 -28.67
N ALA A 220 0.12 1.25 -29.35
CA ALA A 220 -0.32 0.57 -30.56
C ALA A 220 -1.56 -0.30 -30.34
N ALA A 221 -1.64 -1.00 -29.20
CA ALA A 221 -2.81 -1.78 -28.81
C ALA A 221 -4.05 -0.88 -28.61
N ARG A 222 -3.89 0.28 -27.96
CA ARG A 222 -4.99 1.25 -27.77
C ARG A 222 -5.43 1.86 -29.11
N GLU A 223 -4.50 2.22 -29.99
CA GLU A 223 -4.84 2.71 -31.32
C GLU A 223 -5.58 1.67 -32.14
N LYS A 224 -5.15 0.41 -32.12
CA LYS A 224 -5.86 -0.70 -32.76
C LYS A 224 -7.28 -0.81 -32.22
N GLN A 225 -7.44 -0.80 -30.90
CA GLN A 225 -8.74 -0.89 -30.26
C GLN A 225 -9.64 0.30 -30.62
N ALA A 226 -9.10 1.52 -30.61
CA ALA A 226 -9.81 2.72 -31.01
C ALA A 226 -10.31 2.62 -32.47
N ARG A 227 -9.46 2.16 -33.40
CA ARG A 227 -9.82 1.96 -34.80
C ARG A 227 -10.92 0.90 -35.00
N ILE A 228 -10.87 -0.19 -34.19
CA ILE A 228 -11.91 -1.22 -34.21
C ILE A 228 -13.25 -0.63 -33.74
N ILE A 229 -13.25 0.12 -32.64
CA ILE A 229 -14.45 0.75 -32.08
C ILE A 229 -15.01 1.77 -33.06
N LEU A 230 -14.16 2.60 -33.70
CA LEU A 230 -14.61 3.54 -34.73
C LEU A 230 -15.23 2.81 -35.93
N GLY A 231 -14.59 1.75 -36.43
CA GLY A 231 -15.16 0.97 -37.55
C GLY A 231 -16.48 0.28 -37.19
N GLN A 232 -16.62 -0.19 -35.94
CA GLN A 232 -17.89 -0.72 -35.45
C GLN A 232 -18.96 0.37 -35.37
N ALA A 233 -18.62 1.56 -34.86
CA ALA A 233 -19.54 2.69 -34.84
C ALA A 233 -19.94 3.14 -36.23
N GLU A 234 -19.02 3.17 -37.20
CA GLU A 234 -19.32 3.49 -38.61
C GLU A 234 -20.25 2.46 -39.22
N MET A 235 -20.09 1.15 -38.95
CA MET A 235 -21.00 0.11 -39.40
C MET A 235 -22.40 0.26 -38.78
N GLU A 236 -22.48 0.57 -37.50
CA GLU A 236 -23.75 0.78 -36.80
C GLU A 236 -24.48 2.01 -37.34
N ILE A 237 -23.74 3.10 -37.58
CA ILE A 237 -24.27 4.30 -38.23
C ILE A 237 -24.76 3.98 -39.65
N ALA A 238 -23.97 3.25 -40.45
CA ALA A 238 -24.38 2.86 -41.80
C ALA A 238 -25.64 1.99 -41.78
N HIS A 239 -25.75 1.05 -40.84
CA HIS A 239 -26.95 0.25 -40.66
C HIS A 239 -28.19 1.10 -40.29
N SER A 240 -28.00 2.05 -39.36
CA SER A 240 -29.04 3.01 -38.98
C SER A 240 -29.48 3.88 -40.15
N PHE A 241 -28.56 4.29 -41.04
CA PHE A 241 -28.90 5.01 -42.27
C PHE A 241 -29.65 4.11 -43.28
N GLU A 242 -29.28 2.83 -43.41
CA GLU A 242 -29.99 1.89 -44.24
C GLU A 242 -31.45 1.70 -43.79
N GLU A 243 -31.67 1.52 -42.47
CA GLU A 243 -33.00 1.42 -41.88
C GLU A 243 -33.81 2.70 -42.09
N ALA A 244 -33.20 3.85 -41.86
CA ALA A 244 -33.84 5.14 -42.14
C ALA A 244 -34.19 5.30 -43.62
N ALA A 245 -33.30 4.93 -44.54
CA ALA A 245 -33.55 4.98 -45.98
C ALA A 245 -34.75 4.09 -46.40
N LYS A 246 -34.86 2.86 -45.83
CA LYS A 246 -36.02 1.98 -46.05
C LYS A 246 -37.34 2.64 -45.64
N SER A 247 -37.32 3.39 -44.52
CA SER A 247 -38.50 4.13 -44.03
C SER A 247 -38.96 5.24 -45.00
N TYR A 248 -38.02 5.86 -45.73
CA TYR A 248 -38.32 6.93 -46.68
C TYR A 248 -38.59 6.43 -48.14
N GLN A 249 -38.31 5.17 -48.46
CA GLN A 249 -38.37 4.60 -49.78
C GLN A 249 -39.80 4.75 -50.44
N HIS A 250 -40.84 4.71 -49.57
CA HIS A 250 -42.25 4.82 -50.06
C HIS A 250 -42.89 6.20 -49.86
N ASN A 251 -42.13 7.18 -49.34
CA ASN A 251 -42.59 8.54 -49.05
C ASN A 251 -41.58 9.62 -49.45
N PRO A 252 -41.51 9.99 -50.75
CA PRO A 252 -40.57 10.99 -51.26
C PRO A 252 -40.77 12.37 -50.62
N THR A 253 -41.98 12.72 -50.22
CA THR A 253 -42.27 13.99 -49.57
C THR A 253 -41.61 14.06 -48.16
N ALA A 254 -41.66 12.95 -47.41
CA ALA A 254 -41.00 12.88 -46.09
C ALA A 254 -39.49 12.97 -46.23
N LEU A 255 -38.86 12.35 -47.23
CA LEU A 255 -37.43 12.48 -47.52
C LEU A 255 -37.04 13.93 -47.80
N HIS A 256 -37.88 14.64 -48.62
CA HIS A 256 -37.63 16.05 -48.93
C HIS A 256 -37.68 16.95 -47.68
N LEU A 257 -38.70 16.75 -46.83
CA LEU A 257 -38.82 17.48 -45.56
C LEU A 257 -37.64 17.19 -44.62
N ARG A 258 -37.19 15.95 -44.58
CA ARG A 258 -36.02 15.57 -43.76
C ARG A 258 -34.73 16.25 -44.26
N ALA A 259 -34.52 16.30 -45.57
CA ALA A 259 -33.40 16.98 -46.18
C ALA A 259 -33.42 18.49 -45.88
N MET A 260 -34.59 19.12 -45.94
CA MET A 260 -34.77 20.53 -45.57
C MET A 260 -34.48 20.79 -44.08
N ASN A 261 -34.89 19.88 -43.22
CA ASN A 261 -34.61 19.98 -41.76
C ASN A 261 -33.11 19.85 -41.46
N MET A 262 -32.41 18.90 -42.12
CA MET A 262 -30.97 18.77 -41.98
C MET A 262 -30.19 20.01 -42.46
N LEU A 263 -30.63 20.60 -43.57
CA LEU A 263 -30.10 21.88 -44.06
C LEU A 263 -30.31 23.00 -43.07
N TYR A 264 -31.50 23.09 -42.46
CA TYR A 264 -31.83 24.08 -41.47
C TYR A 264 -30.97 23.92 -40.18
N GLU A 265 -30.82 22.69 -39.70
CA GLU A 265 -29.93 22.40 -38.53
C GLU A 265 -28.48 22.73 -38.84
N GLY A 266 -27.95 22.35 -40.01
CA GLY A 266 -26.58 22.69 -40.42
C GLY A 266 -26.32 24.19 -40.57
N LEU A 267 -27.33 24.96 -40.97
CA LEU A 267 -27.21 26.43 -41.05
C LEU A 267 -27.27 27.08 -39.64
N LYS A 268 -27.96 26.48 -38.69
CA LYS A 268 -28.07 26.98 -37.31
C LYS A 268 -26.81 26.78 -36.51
N GLU A 269 -26.04 25.72 -36.78
CA GLU A 269 -24.73 25.47 -36.16
C GLU A 269 -23.64 26.29 -36.89
N LYS A 270 -23.41 27.53 -36.38
CA LYS A 270 -22.22 28.39 -36.61
C LYS A 270 -21.63 28.36 -38.05
N GLY A 271 -22.36 28.87 -39.03
CA GLY A 271 -21.75 29.37 -40.27
C GLY A 271 -20.91 28.37 -41.08
N ALA A 272 -21.22 27.09 -41.03
CA ALA A 272 -20.55 26.11 -41.87
C ALA A 272 -20.86 26.32 -43.35
N LEU A 273 -19.82 26.43 -44.18
CA LEU A 273 -19.98 26.49 -45.64
C LEU A 273 -20.42 25.10 -46.13
N MET A 274 -21.69 24.98 -46.54
CA MET A 274 -22.24 23.75 -47.06
C MET A 274 -22.12 23.72 -48.59
N LEU A 275 -21.21 22.90 -49.11
CA LEU A 275 -21.07 22.64 -50.55
C LEU A 275 -22.04 21.54 -50.94
N ILE A 276 -23.12 21.89 -51.68
CA ILE A 276 -24.11 20.95 -52.18
C ILE A 276 -23.85 20.72 -53.67
N PRO A 277 -23.65 19.46 -54.14
CA PRO A 277 -23.51 19.16 -55.54
C PRO A 277 -24.75 19.61 -56.32
N SER A 278 -24.57 20.13 -57.53
CA SER A 278 -25.69 20.60 -58.38
C SER A 278 -26.73 19.54 -58.65
N SER A 279 -26.33 18.29 -58.78
CA SER A 279 -27.25 17.14 -58.94
C SER A 279 -28.17 16.91 -57.73
N ALA A 280 -27.72 17.22 -56.51
CA ALA A 280 -28.55 17.14 -55.31
C ALA A 280 -29.59 18.28 -55.28
N VAL A 281 -29.23 19.45 -55.80
CA VAL A 281 -30.13 20.61 -55.91
C VAL A 281 -31.24 20.38 -56.91
N GLU A 282 -30.95 19.74 -58.05
CA GLU A 282 -31.97 19.37 -59.06
C GLU A 282 -32.94 18.32 -58.51
N SER A 283 -32.50 17.34 -57.76
CA SER A 283 -33.32 16.33 -57.10
C SER A 283 -34.23 16.89 -56.01
N MET A 284 -33.83 18.00 -55.38
CA MET A 284 -34.57 18.68 -54.30
C MET A 284 -35.63 19.67 -54.83
N GLY A 285 -35.64 19.96 -56.14
CA GLY A 285 -36.57 20.90 -56.81
C GLY A 285 -36.27 22.36 -56.44
N MET A 286 -36.62 23.27 -57.39
CA MET A 286 -36.34 24.72 -57.28
C MET A 286 -36.95 25.40 -56.06
N GLY A 287 -38.01 24.85 -55.44
CA GLY A 287 -38.58 25.37 -54.17
C GLY A 287 -37.72 25.30 -52.97
N GLY A 288 -36.81 24.28 -52.92
CA GLY A 288 -35.83 24.15 -51.80
C GLY A 288 -34.73 25.22 -51.80
N MET A 289 -34.30 25.65 -52.98
CA MET A 289 -33.26 26.70 -53.09
C MET A 289 -33.77 28.08 -52.66
N MET A 290 -35.04 28.42 -53.00
CA MET A 290 -35.62 29.67 -52.53
C MET A 290 -35.84 29.70 -51.04
N GLY A 291 -36.20 28.57 -50.41
CA GLY A 291 -36.32 28.44 -48.98
C GLY A 291 -34.98 28.61 -48.23
N ALA A 292 -33.90 28.01 -48.75
CA ALA A 292 -32.56 28.15 -48.19
C ALA A 292 -32.00 29.56 -48.33
N ALA A 293 -32.28 30.25 -49.44
CA ALA A 293 -31.89 31.64 -49.63
C ALA A 293 -32.64 32.61 -48.69
N ALA A 294 -33.95 32.38 -48.49
CA ALA A 294 -34.77 33.17 -47.56
C ALA A 294 -34.34 32.94 -46.08
N MET A 295 -33.99 31.74 -45.69
CA MET A 295 -33.46 31.46 -44.36
C MET A 295 -32.11 32.12 -44.10
N ARG A 296 -31.23 32.15 -45.11
CA ARG A 296 -29.94 32.86 -45.03
C ARG A 296 -30.11 34.37 -44.83
N GLN A 297 -31.08 34.95 -45.51
CA GLN A 297 -31.37 36.39 -45.41
C GLN A 297 -31.92 36.76 -44.02
N ASN A 298 -32.74 35.91 -43.42
CA ASN A 298 -33.22 36.06 -42.04
C ASN A 298 -32.12 35.85 -40.97
N ALA A 299 -31.21 34.92 -41.21
CA ALA A 299 -30.07 34.72 -40.32
C ALA A 299 -29.09 35.91 -40.33
N LEU A 300 -28.87 36.55 -41.47
CA LEU A 300 -28.07 37.76 -41.60
C LEU A 300 -28.77 38.99 -41.00
N ALA A 301 -30.08 39.07 -41.08
CA ALA A 301 -30.88 40.16 -40.48
C ALA A 301 -31.00 40.05 -38.93
N GLY A 302 -30.92 38.83 -38.39
CA GLY A 302 -30.95 38.56 -36.95
C GLY A 302 -29.63 38.86 -36.22
N GLY A 303 -28.50 38.79 -36.97
CA GLY A 303 -27.17 39.04 -36.38
C GLY A 303 -26.80 40.48 -36.10
N ASP A 304 -27.59 41.42 -36.60
CA ASP A 304 -27.34 42.87 -36.41
C ASP A 304 -28.08 43.45 -35.18
N LYS A 305 -28.93 42.69 -34.51
CA LYS A 305 -29.64 43.15 -33.32
C LYS A 305 -28.94 42.90 -31.99
N ASP A 306 -27.86 42.12 -31.99
CA ASP A 306 -27.06 41.84 -30.77
C ASP A 306 -25.72 42.66 -30.68
N ARG A 307 -25.62 43.70 -31.52
CA ARG A 307 -24.44 44.61 -31.52
C ARG A 307 -24.77 46.08 -31.24
N THR A 308 -25.85 46.33 -30.52
CA THR A 308 -26.05 47.68 -29.92
C THR A 308 -26.23 47.61 -28.41
#